data_db85cb33598612dc551234ff01e16a7d
#
_entry.id   db85cb33598612dc551234ff01e16a7d
#
_cell.length_a   1.000
_cell.length_b   1.000
_cell.length_c   1.000
_cell.angle_alpha   90.00
_cell.angle_beta   90.00
_cell.angle_gamma   90.00
#
_symmetry.space_group_name_H-M   'P 1'
#
loop_
_entity.id
_entity.type
_entity.pdbx_description
1 polymer ?
#
loop_
_entity_poly.entity_id
_entity_poly.type
_entity_poly.pdbx_seq_one_letter_code
_entity_poly.pdbx_strand_id
1 'polypeptide(L)'
;MLTKTASDMTPAASPDDDHGVPVSVKIRERVKAARQRFHSNDNIAEFIQPGELEKLLDEVTEKMQGVLDAMVIDTENDHNTGDTARRVAKMYLKEVFNGRYVKAPS
;
A
#
# COMPACT_ATOMS: atom_id res chain seq x y z
N MET A 1 -17.16 17.50 -17.68
CA MET A 1 -16.73 17.52 -17.31
C MET A 1 -16.27 17.60 -16.74
N LEU A 2 -16.14 17.40 -16.36
CA LEU A 2 -15.62 17.59 -15.65
C LEU A 2 -15.22 17.56 -14.94
N THR A 3 -15.24 17.46 -14.89
CA THR A 3 -14.87 17.66 -14.14
C THR A 3 -14.35 17.36 -13.45
N LYS A 4 -14.26 17.18 -13.29
CA LYS A 4 -13.77 17.12 -12.52
C LYS A 4 -13.12 17.29 -12.12
N THR A 5 -13.12 17.37 -12.20
CA THR A 5 -12.54 17.72 -11.69
C THR A 5 -12.10 18.05 -11.01
N ALA A 6 -12.20 18.31 -11.10
CA ALA A 6 -11.83 18.80 -10.37
C ALA A 6 -11.58 18.70 -9.44
N SER A 7 -11.62 18.30 -9.17
CA SER A 7 -11.42 18.28 -8.31
C SER A 7 -10.87 18.15 -7.77
N ASP A 8 -10.81 18.01 -7.88
CA ASP A 8 -10.38 18.00 -7.43
C ASP A 8 -9.90 18.52 -6.87
N MET A 9 -10.04 18.87 -6.95
CA MET A 9 -9.71 19.45 -6.43
C MET A 9 -9.49 19.62 -5.45
N THR A 10 -9.24 19.41 -5.39
CA THR A 10 -9.16 19.41 -4.45
C THR A 10 -8.62 20.04 -3.61
N PRO A 11 -8.91 20.13 -3.06
CA PRO A 11 -8.69 20.93 -2.06
C PRO A 11 -7.49 20.84 -1.44
N ALA A 12 -7.12 21.74 -1.26
CA ALA A 12 -5.94 21.84 -0.70
C ALA A 12 -5.90 21.35 0.65
N ALA A 13 -5.70 20.14 0.74
CA ALA A 13 -5.37 19.60 2.01
C ALA A 13 -4.13 20.31 2.52
N SER A 14 -4.03 20.48 3.83
CA SER A 14 -2.81 21.00 4.40
C SER A 14 -1.67 20.05 4.11
N PRO A 15 -0.42 20.51 4.18
CA PRO A 15 0.71 19.61 3.91
C PRO A 15 0.73 18.37 4.78
N ASP A 16 0.10 18.43 5.95
CA ASP A 16 0.08 17.29 6.86
C ASP A 16 -1.15 16.43 6.70
N ASP A 17 -2.10 16.87 5.89
CA ASP A 17 -3.33 16.15 5.68
C ASP A 17 -3.25 15.43 4.35
N ASP A 18 -2.98 14.15 4.41
CA ASP A 18 -2.90 13.34 3.21
C ASP A 18 -4.03 12.33 3.14
N HIS A 19 -5.18 12.68 3.71
CA HIS A 19 -6.37 11.86 3.59
C HIS A 19 -6.66 11.60 2.13
N GLY A 20 -6.94 10.37 1.81
CA GLY A 20 -7.26 10.00 0.46
C GLY A 20 -6.06 9.67 -0.39
N VAL A 21 -4.85 9.96 0.09
CA VAL A 21 -3.64 9.58 -0.64
C VAL A 21 -3.13 8.26 -0.07
N PRO A 22 -3.15 7.18 -0.87
CA PRO A 22 -2.65 5.90 -0.37
C PRO A 22 -1.19 6.00 0.04
N VAL A 23 -0.82 5.26 1.08
CA VAL A 23 0.56 5.28 1.56
C VAL A 23 1.52 4.80 0.48
N SER A 24 1.09 3.86 -0.37
CA SER A 24 1.94 3.38 -1.46
C SER A 24 2.31 4.50 -2.42
N VAL A 25 1.38 5.41 -2.67
CA VAL A 25 1.63 6.54 -3.55
C VAL A 25 2.64 7.48 -2.92
N LYS A 26 2.51 7.74 -1.63
CA LYS A 26 3.46 8.61 -0.93
C LYS A 26 4.86 8.04 -0.96
N ILE A 27 4.99 6.77 -0.70
CA ILE A 27 6.30 6.11 -0.71
C ILE A 27 6.89 6.16 -2.13
N ARG A 28 6.07 5.83 -3.13
CA ARG A 28 6.52 5.87 -4.52
C ARG A 28 7.02 7.25 -4.92
N GLU A 29 6.31 8.29 -4.50
CA GLU A 29 6.73 9.66 -4.82
C GLU A 29 8.08 9.98 -4.20
N ARG A 30 8.33 9.53 -2.97
CA ARG A 30 9.62 9.75 -2.32
C ARG A 30 10.75 9.06 -3.08
N VAL A 31 10.51 7.80 -3.48
CA VAL A 31 11.52 7.04 -4.21
C VAL A 31 11.81 7.72 -5.55
N LYS A 32 10.76 8.13 -6.25
CA LYS A 32 10.94 8.81 -7.54
C LYS A 32 11.64 10.15 -7.38
N ALA A 33 11.29 10.91 -6.35
CA ALA A 33 11.93 12.20 -6.10
C ALA A 33 13.42 12.03 -5.83
N ALA A 34 13.80 10.92 -5.20
CA ALA A 34 15.21 10.61 -4.93
C ALA A 34 15.90 9.97 -6.13
N ARG A 35 15.16 9.74 -7.21
CA ARG A 35 15.67 9.11 -8.44
C ARG A 35 16.28 7.75 -8.16
N GLN A 36 15.68 7.02 -7.22
CA GLN A 36 16.12 5.67 -6.88
C GLN A 36 15.29 4.66 -7.64
N ARG A 37 15.93 3.54 -7.97
CA ARG A 37 15.24 2.42 -8.59
C ARG A 37 14.39 1.72 -7.53
N PHE A 38 13.22 1.25 -7.91
CA PHE A 38 12.37 0.52 -6.98
C PHE A 38 11.80 -0.76 -7.61
N HIS A 39 12.68 -1.52 -8.24
CA HIS A 39 12.33 -2.85 -8.73
C HIS A 39 12.09 -3.78 -7.54
N SER A 40 11.49 -4.94 -7.81
CA SER A 40 11.02 -5.81 -6.72
C SER A 40 12.10 -6.20 -5.71
N ASN A 41 13.35 -6.31 -6.15
CA ASN A 41 14.44 -6.71 -5.28
C ASN A 41 15.19 -5.53 -4.65
N ASP A 42 14.77 -4.32 -4.95
CA ASP A 42 15.44 -3.15 -4.37
C ASP A 42 14.87 -2.86 -2.98
N ASN A 43 15.75 -2.49 -2.07
CA ASN A 43 15.32 -2.11 -0.72
C ASN A 43 14.88 -0.65 -0.72
N ILE A 44 13.66 -0.40 -0.26
CA ILE A 44 13.11 0.95 -0.20
C ILE A 44 12.81 1.38 1.24
N ALA A 45 13.40 0.69 2.20
CA ALA A 45 13.09 0.94 3.62
C ALA A 45 13.37 2.38 4.04
N GLU A 46 14.38 3.01 3.46
CA GLU A 46 14.69 4.39 3.84
C GLU A 46 13.60 5.38 3.45
N PHE A 47 12.70 4.99 2.55
CA PHE A 47 11.61 5.85 2.10
C PHE A 47 10.31 5.57 2.85
N ILE A 48 10.34 4.63 3.79
CA ILE A 48 9.17 4.24 4.57
C ILE A 48 9.32 4.85 5.96
N GLN A 49 8.40 5.74 6.31
CA GLN A 49 8.45 6.42 7.60
C GLN A 49 7.85 5.53 8.69
N PRO A 50 8.14 5.85 9.95
CA PRO A 50 7.57 5.06 11.06
C PRO A 50 6.06 4.94 10.95
N GLY A 51 5.56 3.73 11.12
CA GLY A 51 4.14 3.45 11.03
C GLY A 51 3.61 3.24 9.63
N GLU A 52 4.37 3.57 8.61
CA GLU A 52 3.87 3.47 7.24
C GLU A 52 3.82 2.04 6.73
N LEU A 53 4.70 1.17 7.23
CA LEU A 53 4.66 -0.21 6.79
C LEU A 53 3.34 -0.88 7.18
N GLU A 54 2.82 -0.55 8.36
CA GLU A 54 1.52 -1.08 8.78
C GLU A 54 0.39 -0.51 7.91
N LYS A 55 0.49 0.75 7.54
CA LYS A 55 -0.50 1.34 6.63
C LYS A 55 -0.42 0.72 5.25
N LEU A 56 0.79 0.40 4.80
CA LEU A 56 0.98 -0.28 3.53
C LEU A 56 0.36 -1.68 3.58
N LEU A 57 0.53 -2.37 4.70
CA LEU A 57 -0.10 -3.67 4.89
C LEU A 57 -1.62 -3.55 4.80
N ASP A 58 -2.19 -2.52 5.43
CA ASP A 58 -3.63 -2.30 5.36
C ASP A 58 -4.08 -2.03 3.93
N GLU A 59 -3.31 -1.23 3.20
CA GLU A 59 -3.63 -0.92 1.81
C GLU A 59 -3.58 -2.18 0.94
N VAL A 60 -2.54 -2.99 1.09
CA VAL A 60 -2.41 -4.22 0.31
C VAL A 60 -3.52 -5.20 0.67
N THR A 61 -3.87 -5.25 1.97
CA THR A 61 -4.99 -6.09 2.41
C THR A 61 -6.28 -5.70 1.70
N GLU A 62 -6.54 -4.40 1.60
CA GLU A 62 -7.73 -3.92 0.93
C GLU A 62 -7.74 -4.31 -0.55
N LYS A 63 -6.60 -4.19 -1.21
CA LYS A 63 -6.51 -4.58 -2.63
C LYS A 63 -6.68 -6.08 -2.81
N MET A 64 -6.13 -6.87 -1.89
CA MET A 64 -6.30 -8.32 -1.92
C MET A 64 -7.76 -8.71 -1.69
N GLN A 65 -8.46 -7.99 -0.81
CA GLN A 65 -9.88 -8.21 -0.62
C GLN A 65 -10.63 -7.97 -1.94
N GLY A 66 -10.23 -6.94 -2.68
CA GLY A 66 -10.81 -6.67 -3.99
C GLY A 66 -10.61 -7.82 -4.96
N VAL A 67 -9.45 -8.48 -4.89
CA VAL A 67 -9.20 -9.65 -5.74
C VAL A 67 -10.15 -10.78 -5.38
N LEU A 68 -10.32 -11.04 -4.10
CA LEU A 68 -11.23 -12.11 -3.66
C LEU A 68 -12.66 -11.78 -4.05
N ASP A 69 -13.05 -10.51 -3.90
CA ASP A 69 -14.39 -10.08 -4.31
C ASP A 69 -14.60 -10.27 -5.80
N ALA A 70 -13.57 -9.98 -6.60
CA ALA A 70 -13.66 -10.16 -8.05
C ALA A 70 -13.79 -11.63 -8.44
N MET A 71 -13.28 -12.51 -7.59
CA MET A 71 -13.45 -13.95 -7.80
C MET A 71 -14.77 -14.47 -7.27
N VAL A 72 -15.62 -13.58 -6.79
CA VAL A 72 -16.96 -13.89 -6.29
C VAL A 72 -16.94 -14.82 -5.09
N ILE A 73 -16.00 -14.56 -4.17
CA ILE A 73 -15.89 -15.31 -2.93
C ILE A 73 -16.52 -14.50 -1.81
N ASP A 74 -17.46 -15.11 -1.10
CA ASP A 74 -18.13 -14.44 0.03
C ASP A 74 -17.29 -14.60 1.28
N THR A 75 -16.33 -13.70 1.46
CA THR A 75 -15.40 -13.80 2.59
C THR A 75 -16.06 -13.46 3.93
N GLU A 76 -17.21 -12.78 3.91
CA GLU A 76 -17.89 -12.42 5.16
C GLU A 76 -18.50 -13.63 5.85
N ASN A 77 -19.00 -14.56 5.06
CA ASN A 77 -19.70 -15.73 5.60
C ASN A 77 -18.88 -17.01 5.50
N ASP A 78 -17.72 -16.95 4.87
CA ASP A 78 -16.86 -18.11 4.69
C ASP A 78 -15.71 -18.04 5.68
N HIS A 79 -15.75 -18.86 6.71
CA HIS A 79 -14.71 -18.90 7.74
C HIS A 79 -13.32 -19.18 7.16
N ASN A 80 -13.27 -19.88 6.05
CA ASN A 80 -11.99 -20.27 5.46
C ASN A 80 -11.31 -19.11 4.75
N THR A 81 -12.06 -18.11 4.29
CA THR A 81 -11.49 -16.99 3.53
C THR A 81 -11.65 -15.65 4.23
N GLY A 82 -12.24 -15.62 5.41
CA GLY A 82 -12.50 -14.36 6.11
C GLY A 82 -11.25 -13.56 6.43
N ASP A 83 -10.12 -14.23 6.60
CA ASP A 83 -8.85 -13.58 6.95
C ASP A 83 -7.80 -13.72 5.85
N THR A 84 -8.21 -14.24 4.70
CA THR A 84 -7.26 -14.58 3.64
C THR A 84 -6.55 -13.34 3.10
N ALA A 85 -7.29 -12.25 2.87
CA ALA A 85 -6.69 -11.05 2.30
C ALA A 85 -5.53 -10.55 3.16
N ARG A 86 -5.73 -10.50 4.49
CA ARG A 86 -4.69 -10.02 5.38
C ARG A 86 -3.52 -10.98 5.47
N ARG A 87 -3.79 -12.27 5.51
CA ARG A 87 -2.71 -13.26 5.54
C ARG A 87 -1.85 -13.21 4.29
N VAL A 88 -2.50 -13.08 3.13
CA VAL A 88 -1.77 -13.00 1.87
C VAL A 88 -0.96 -11.71 1.82
N ALA A 89 -1.55 -10.59 2.25
CA ALA A 89 -0.84 -9.32 2.29
C ALA A 89 0.40 -9.41 3.18
N LYS A 90 0.24 -10.01 4.37
CA LYS A 90 1.37 -10.18 5.30
C LYS A 90 2.44 -11.07 4.69
N MET A 91 2.02 -12.12 4.01
CA MET A 91 2.99 -13.02 3.37
C MET A 91 3.84 -12.27 2.36
N TYR A 92 3.22 -11.46 1.51
CA TYR A 92 3.98 -10.73 0.50
C TYR A 92 4.91 -9.70 1.12
N LEU A 93 4.43 -8.92 2.08
CA LEU A 93 5.25 -7.85 2.64
C LEU A 93 6.31 -8.34 3.62
N LYS A 94 6.00 -9.40 4.36
CA LYS A 94 6.88 -9.83 5.45
C LYS A 94 7.68 -11.08 5.14
N GLU A 95 7.36 -11.78 4.05
CA GLU A 95 8.08 -13.00 3.67
C GLU A 95 8.63 -12.92 2.26
N VAL A 96 7.76 -12.78 1.26
CA VAL A 96 8.20 -12.82 -0.13
C VAL A 96 9.12 -11.65 -0.47
N PHE A 97 8.72 -10.44 -0.08
CA PHE A 97 9.47 -9.23 -0.39
C PHE A 97 10.06 -8.59 0.86
N ASN A 98 10.36 -9.39 1.86
CA ASN A 98 10.84 -8.89 3.13
C ASN A 98 12.06 -7.97 2.98
N GLY A 99 13.01 -8.34 2.15
CA GLY A 99 14.23 -7.56 1.97
C GLY A 99 14.02 -6.20 1.34
N ARG A 100 12.80 -5.93 0.87
CA ARG A 100 12.46 -4.66 0.22
C ARG A 100 12.07 -3.60 1.24
N TYR A 101 11.44 -3.99 2.34
CA TYR A 101 10.78 -3.07 3.25
C TYR A 101 11.49 -2.88 4.58
N VAL A 102 12.44 -3.74 4.89
CA VAL A 102 13.15 -3.72 6.16
C VAL A 102 14.60 -3.39 5.90
N LYS A 103 15.15 -2.49 6.71
CA LYS A 103 16.55 -2.12 6.57
C LYS A 103 17.42 -3.33 6.65
N ALA A 104 18.36 -3.41 5.72
CA ALA A 104 19.33 -4.50 5.75
C ALA A 104 20.20 -4.39 7.00
N PRO A 105 20.58 -5.51 7.61
CA PRO A 105 21.49 -5.48 8.74
C PRO A 105 22.83 -4.93 8.29
N SER A 106 23.46 -4.13 9.11
CA SER A 106 24.77 -3.61 8.75
C SER A 106 25.88 -4.45 9.34
#